data_a85afa652500fc98f7cfad5d401836c1
#
_entry.id   a85afa652500fc98f7cfad5d401836c1
#
_cell.length_a   1.000
_cell.length_b   1.000
_cell.length_c   1.000
_cell.angle_alpha   90.00
_cell.angle_beta   90.00
_cell.angle_gamma   90.00
#
_symmetry.space_group_name_H-M   'P 1'
#
loop_
_entity.id
_entity.type
_entity.pdbx_description
1 polymer ?
#
loop_
_entity_poly.entity_id
_entity_poly.type
_entity_poly.pdbx_seq_one_letter_code
_entity_poly.pdbx_strand_id
1 'polypeptide(L)'
;MSKGKKALIITLSVILGIILILVSAYLAFYYSGKNKFRRSDKNIENSNISEVDDDPTLIEYKGKKYRLNKNLISILFIGIDKENLSANLGYGKNGQADCLFIMTIDTSDKSIDIIPVSRETLTDVNIYADSGNFGGTQKEQICLSYAYGNSPESCSENVLRSVKRAMYGINISSYVTVDLKCIEKVVDSIGGIELVPIETIKTEGLGTIYKGKSIKLNGKKSIAYIQSRDDDIEANSRRMERQKQFLTVFASKLGNTILGNPAKLTSFYNNMKPYYYTNIDFSQVTYIVSNFLAGNIGNSFNFHKIEGTLQKGEKWIE
;
A
#
# COMPACT_ATOMS: atom_id res chain seq x y z
N MET A 1 -6.21 55.58 20.32
CA MET A 1 -6.68 54.15 20.23
C MET A 1 -6.90 53.64 21.63
N SER A 2 -8.07 53.11 21.96
CA SER A 2 -8.34 52.61 23.32
C SER A 2 -7.47 51.39 23.63
N LYS A 3 -7.15 51.16 24.93
CA LYS A 3 -6.35 49.98 25.36
C LYS A 3 -6.94 48.67 24.84
N GLY A 4 -8.25 48.55 24.77
CA GLY A 4 -8.91 47.34 24.21
C GLY A 4 -8.68 47.15 22.71
N LYS A 5 -8.67 48.20 21.89
CA LYS A 5 -8.37 48.13 20.46
C LYS A 5 -6.91 47.69 20.20
N LYS A 6 -5.96 48.14 21.03
CA LYS A 6 -4.56 47.71 20.94
C LYS A 6 -4.40 46.24 21.30
N ALA A 7 -5.05 45.78 22.38
CA ALA A 7 -5.00 44.37 22.78
C ALA A 7 -5.61 43.46 21.69
N LEU A 8 -6.73 43.85 21.09
CA LEU A 8 -7.38 43.07 19.99
C LEU A 8 -6.45 42.95 18.76
N ILE A 9 -5.77 44.07 18.38
CA ILE A 9 -4.85 44.04 17.22
C ILE A 9 -3.67 43.10 17.51
N ILE A 10 -3.10 43.17 18.72
CA ILE A 10 -1.97 42.30 19.13
C ILE A 10 -2.43 40.81 19.07
N THR A 11 -3.59 40.49 19.64
CA THR A 11 -4.12 39.12 19.62
C THR A 11 -4.35 38.61 18.20
N LEU A 12 -4.96 39.44 17.34
CA LEU A 12 -5.16 39.09 15.92
C LEU A 12 -3.84 38.91 15.18
N SER A 13 -2.85 39.75 15.43
CA SER A 13 -1.50 39.62 14.83
C SER A 13 -0.79 38.34 15.25
N VAL A 14 -0.90 37.97 16.53
CA VAL A 14 -0.34 36.71 17.05
C VAL A 14 -1.04 35.50 16.40
N ILE A 15 -2.36 35.50 16.33
CA ILE A 15 -3.13 34.44 15.67
C ILE A 15 -2.75 34.33 14.19
N LEU A 16 -2.65 35.45 13.48
CA LEU A 16 -2.23 35.47 12.10
C LEU A 16 -0.81 34.95 11.93
N GLY A 17 0.12 35.32 12.83
CA GLY A 17 1.48 34.80 12.84
C GLY A 17 1.54 33.29 13.02
N ILE A 18 0.74 32.72 13.95
CA ILE A 18 0.64 31.28 14.16
C ILE A 18 0.08 30.59 12.91
N ILE A 19 -0.97 31.14 12.30
CA ILE A 19 -1.54 30.58 11.07
C ILE A 19 -0.50 30.58 9.95
N LEU A 20 0.24 31.64 9.75
CA LEU A 20 1.29 31.73 8.74
C LEU A 20 2.40 30.68 8.98
N ILE A 21 2.81 30.46 10.23
CA ILE A 21 3.79 29.41 10.56
C ILE A 21 3.25 28.04 10.23
N LEU A 22 2.01 27.74 10.60
CA LEU A 22 1.37 26.44 10.32
C LEU A 22 1.22 26.20 8.82
N VAL A 23 0.78 27.20 8.05
CA VAL A 23 0.68 27.12 6.59
C VAL A 23 2.06 26.93 5.95
N SER A 24 3.07 27.65 6.41
CA SER A 24 4.44 27.51 5.90
C SER A 24 5.01 26.10 6.19
N ALA A 25 4.80 25.58 7.38
CA ALA A 25 5.20 24.22 7.74
C ALA A 25 4.49 23.19 6.87
N TYR A 26 3.16 23.31 6.68
CA TYR A 26 2.39 22.44 5.79
C TYR A 26 2.92 22.46 4.36
N LEU A 27 3.15 23.66 3.79
CA LEU A 27 3.70 23.81 2.44
C LEU A 27 5.10 23.20 2.33
N ALA A 28 5.96 23.37 3.35
CA ALA A 28 7.28 22.75 3.38
C ALA A 28 7.19 21.21 3.32
N PHE A 29 6.32 20.61 4.12
CA PHE A 29 6.09 19.15 4.08
C PHE A 29 5.49 18.70 2.74
N TYR A 30 4.51 19.42 2.22
CA TYR A 30 3.88 19.10 0.94
C TYR A 30 4.89 19.13 -0.22
N TYR A 31 5.67 20.20 -0.37
CA TYR A 31 6.66 20.30 -1.45
C TYR A 31 7.84 19.36 -1.24
N SER A 32 8.26 19.12 0.00
CA SER A 32 9.29 18.12 0.31
C SER A 32 8.85 16.72 -0.16
N GLY A 33 7.63 16.30 0.21
CA GLY A 33 7.08 15.01 -0.19
C GLY A 33 6.94 14.88 -1.71
N LYS A 34 6.41 15.91 -2.38
CA LYS A 34 6.33 15.98 -3.84
C LYS A 34 7.69 15.77 -4.51
N ASN A 35 8.72 16.49 -4.01
CA ASN A 35 10.05 16.41 -4.60
C ASN A 35 10.73 15.06 -4.38
N LYS A 36 10.45 14.38 -3.27
CA LYS A 36 10.99 13.03 -3.00
C LYS A 36 10.43 11.99 -3.98
N PHE A 37 9.13 12.00 -4.24
CA PHE A 37 8.56 11.13 -5.28
C PHE A 37 9.15 11.41 -6.66
N ARG A 38 9.28 12.69 -7.05
CA ARG A 38 9.88 13.06 -8.35
C ARG A 38 11.36 12.68 -8.49
N ARG A 39 12.13 12.65 -7.39
CA ARG A 39 13.54 12.22 -7.41
C ARG A 39 13.68 10.71 -7.51
N SER A 40 12.77 9.98 -6.90
CA SER A 40 12.74 8.52 -6.97
C SER A 40 12.56 8.02 -8.40
N ASP A 41 11.86 8.78 -9.24
CA ASP A 41 11.67 8.46 -10.67
C ASP A 41 12.96 8.55 -11.51
N LYS A 42 14.01 9.24 -11.03
CA LYS A 42 15.27 9.41 -11.76
C LYS A 42 16.26 8.24 -11.61
N ASN A 43 16.03 7.34 -10.65
CA ASN A 43 16.90 6.18 -10.41
C ASN A 43 16.48 4.94 -11.21
N ILE A 44 15.90 5.13 -12.42
CA ILE A 44 15.64 4.04 -13.36
C ILE A 44 16.95 3.73 -14.11
N GLU A 45 17.95 3.28 -13.38
CA GLU A 45 19.11 2.62 -14.00
C GLU A 45 18.88 1.11 -13.91
N ASN A 46 18.88 0.45 -15.09
CA ASN A 46 18.84 -0.99 -15.33
C ASN A 46 17.47 -1.69 -15.34
N SER A 47 16.53 -1.22 -16.16
CA SER A 47 15.51 -2.12 -16.68
C SER A 47 15.94 -2.62 -18.06
N ASN A 48 15.90 -3.94 -18.30
CA ASN A 48 16.09 -4.58 -19.60
C ASN A 48 14.92 -4.30 -20.56
N ILE A 49 14.44 -3.06 -20.58
CA ILE A 49 13.43 -2.57 -21.51
C ILE A 49 14.20 -1.87 -22.60
N SER A 50 14.05 -2.31 -23.84
CA SER A 50 14.66 -1.66 -24.98
C SER A 50 14.18 -0.20 -25.05
N GLU A 51 15.09 0.71 -24.77
CA GLU A 51 14.87 2.15 -24.96
C GLU A 51 14.63 2.42 -26.45
N VAL A 52 13.50 3.01 -26.76
CA VAL A 52 13.16 3.41 -28.11
C VAL A 52 13.34 4.92 -28.20
N ASP A 53 14.31 5.34 -29.00
CA ASP A 53 14.76 6.74 -29.13
C ASP A 53 15.32 7.30 -27.82
N ASP A 54 16.25 8.20 -27.81
CA ASP A 54 16.94 8.82 -26.66
C ASP A 54 16.04 9.40 -25.54
N ASP A 55 14.75 9.05 -25.47
CA ASP A 55 13.79 9.45 -24.44
C ASP A 55 13.54 8.29 -23.44
N PRO A 56 14.17 8.31 -22.26
CA PRO A 56 14.01 7.26 -21.25
C PRO A 56 12.59 7.15 -20.68
N THR A 57 11.67 8.02 -21.09
CA THR A 57 10.26 7.96 -20.69
C THR A 57 9.37 7.19 -21.67
N LEU A 58 9.91 6.73 -22.80
CA LEU A 58 9.18 5.95 -23.80
C LEU A 58 9.43 4.46 -23.61
N ILE A 59 8.36 3.68 -23.58
CA ILE A 59 8.37 2.22 -23.49
C ILE A 59 7.59 1.68 -24.68
N GLU A 60 8.15 0.72 -25.42
CA GLU A 60 7.41 -0.01 -26.45
C GLU A 60 6.91 -1.34 -25.90
N TYR A 61 5.60 -1.58 -26.01
CA TYR A 61 4.96 -2.83 -25.64
C TYR A 61 3.99 -3.27 -26.74
N LYS A 62 4.18 -4.48 -27.27
CA LYS A 62 3.37 -5.04 -28.38
C LYS A 62 3.24 -4.10 -29.59
N GLY A 63 4.34 -3.46 -30.00
CA GLY A 63 4.39 -2.53 -31.12
C GLY A 63 3.71 -1.17 -30.89
N LYS A 64 3.33 -0.87 -29.66
CA LYS A 64 2.77 0.44 -29.28
C LYS A 64 3.73 1.18 -28.35
N LYS A 65 3.94 2.47 -28.63
CA LYS A 65 4.76 3.35 -27.78
C LYS A 65 3.91 3.92 -26.65
N TYR A 66 4.39 3.77 -25.41
CA TYR A 66 3.79 4.31 -24.22
C TYR A 66 4.76 5.29 -23.57
N ARG A 67 4.25 6.40 -23.08
CA ARG A 67 5.05 7.38 -22.33
C ARG A 67 4.76 7.24 -20.84
N LEU A 68 5.83 7.23 -20.03
CA LEU A 68 5.70 7.24 -18.57
C LEU A 68 4.92 8.48 -18.10
N ASN A 69 3.85 8.28 -17.37
CA ASN A 69 3.10 9.37 -16.76
C ASN A 69 3.84 9.84 -15.49
N LYS A 70 4.46 11.01 -15.56
CA LYS A 70 5.23 11.63 -14.45
C LYS A 70 4.37 12.08 -13.26
N ASN A 71 3.04 12.03 -13.40
CA ASN A 71 2.11 12.39 -12.33
C ASN A 71 1.70 11.18 -11.48
N LEU A 72 2.12 9.96 -11.85
CA LEU A 72 1.82 8.76 -11.09
C LEU A 72 2.76 8.62 -9.89
N ILE A 73 2.16 8.31 -8.74
CA ILE A 73 2.84 7.81 -7.56
C ILE A 73 2.48 6.33 -7.45
N SER A 74 3.47 5.43 -7.52
CA SER A 74 3.24 4.00 -7.41
C SER A 74 3.80 3.47 -6.10
N ILE A 75 2.94 2.80 -5.33
CA ILE A 75 3.25 2.26 -4.00
C ILE A 75 2.90 0.77 -3.99
N LEU A 76 3.85 -0.07 -3.63
CA LEU A 76 3.61 -1.49 -3.42
C LEU A 76 3.10 -1.74 -2.00
N PHE A 77 1.93 -2.31 -1.88
CA PHE A 77 1.38 -2.81 -0.61
C PHE A 77 1.69 -4.29 -0.47
N ILE A 78 2.24 -4.66 0.70
CA ILE A 78 2.70 -6.00 1.03
C ILE A 78 2.02 -6.41 2.33
N GLY A 79 1.09 -7.35 2.28
CA GLY A 79 0.44 -7.94 3.44
C GLY A 79 1.12 -9.25 3.84
N ILE A 80 1.60 -9.33 5.07
CA ILE A 80 2.29 -10.51 5.60
C ILE A 80 1.38 -11.23 6.59
N ASP A 81 1.23 -12.52 6.42
CA ASP A 81 0.54 -13.38 7.37
C ASP A 81 1.45 -13.71 8.58
N LYS A 82 1.75 -12.68 9.35
CA LYS A 82 2.61 -12.76 10.53
C LYS A 82 2.08 -11.80 11.58
N GLU A 83 2.22 -12.15 12.84
CA GLU A 83 1.77 -11.30 13.95
C GLU A 83 2.77 -10.22 14.35
N ASN A 84 4.03 -10.31 13.91
CA ASN A 84 5.09 -9.38 14.29
C ASN A 84 6.10 -9.24 13.15
N LEU A 85 6.09 -8.10 12.47
CA LEU A 85 7.03 -7.77 11.40
C LEU A 85 8.48 -7.72 11.88
N SER A 86 8.71 -7.32 13.13
CA SER A 86 10.06 -7.15 13.69
C SER A 86 10.73 -8.48 14.06
N ALA A 87 10.00 -9.60 14.09
CA ALA A 87 10.59 -10.89 14.38
C ALA A 87 11.46 -11.36 13.19
N ASN A 88 12.77 -11.23 13.32
CA ASN A 88 13.73 -11.74 12.34
C ASN A 88 14.03 -13.21 12.65
N LEU A 89 13.69 -14.09 11.72
CA LEU A 89 13.93 -15.53 11.80
C LEU A 89 15.13 -15.99 10.95
N GLY A 90 15.79 -15.06 10.27
CA GLY A 90 16.88 -15.33 9.33
C GLY A 90 16.40 -15.52 7.88
N TYR A 91 17.35 -15.62 6.98
CA TYR A 91 17.08 -15.78 5.55
C TYR A 91 16.30 -17.07 5.27
N GLY A 92 15.32 -17.00 4.38
CA GLY A 92 14.43 -18.12 4.02
C GLY A 92 13.33 -18.44 5.04
N LYS A 93 13.25 -17.72 6.18
CA LYS A 93 12.36 -18.05 7.31
C LYS A 93 11.41 -16.91 7.73
N ASN A 94 11.46 -15.77 7.07
CA ASN A 94 10.73 -14.56 7.51
C ASN A 94 9.23 -14.51 7.15
N GLY A 95 8.66 -15.60 6.64
CA GLY A 95 7.24 -15.66 6.24
C GLY A 95 7.05 -15.29 4.77
N GLN A 96 5.81 -15.10 4.37
CA GLN A 96 5.42 -14.92 2.97
C GLN A 96 4.59 -13.65 2.77
N ALA A 97 4.71 -13.05 1.59
CA ALA A 97 3.88 -11.93 1.16
C ALA A 97 2.55 -12.46 0.59
N ASP A 98 1.54 -12.59 1.42
CA ASP A 98 0.27 -13.24 1.08
C ASP A 98 -0.73 -12.34 0.37
N CYS A 99 -0.55 -11.03 0.50
CA CYS A 99 -1.36 -10.04 -0.19
C CYS A 99 -0.43 -9.01 -0.84
N LEU A 100 -0.52 -8.88 -2.16
CA LEU A 100 0.29 -7.96 -2.93
C LEU A 100 -0.60 -7.14 -3.86
N PHE A 101 -0.47 -5.83 -3.83
CA PHE A 101 -1.06 -4.96 -4.85
C PHE A 101 -0.25 -3.69 -5.03
N ILE A 102 -0.27 -3.17 -6.24
CA ILE A 102 0.30 -1.87 -6.57
C ILE A 102 -0.85 -0.87 -6.54
N MET A 103 -0.72 0.17 -5.74
CA MET A 103 -1.59 1.33 -5.78
C MET A 103 -0.89 2.44 -6.56
N THR A 104 -1.52 2.91 -7.63
CA THR A 104 -1.06 4.09 -8.35
C THR A 104 -2.03 5.24 -8.12
N ILE A 105 -1.48 6.41 -7.85
CA ILE A 105 -2.22 7.64 -7.64
C ILE A 105 -1.83 8.61 -8.75
N ASP A 106 -2.75 8.97 -9.63
CA ASP A 106 -2.53 10.06 -10.56
C ASP A 106 -2.81 11.39 -9.86
N THR A 107 -1.75 12.20 -9.71
CA THR A 107 -1.85 13.49 -9.02
C THR A 107 -2.50 14.57 -9.87
N SER A 108 -2.75 14.33 -11.16
CA SER A 108 -3.41 15.26 -12.08
C SER A 108 -4.93 15.19 -12.02
N ASP A 109 -5.50 13.98 -12.11
CA ASP A 109 -6.95 13.75 -12.11
C ASP A 109 -7.47 13.16 -10.80
N LYS A 110 -6.56 12.83 -9.85
CA LYS A 110 -6.87 12.24 -8.53
C LYS A 110 -7.44 10.83 -8.59
N SER A 111 -7.27 10.13 -9.71
CA SER A 111 -7.65 8.72 -9.83
C SER A 111 -6.69 7.83 -9.04
N ILE A 112 -7.22 6.70 -8.58
CA ILE A 112 -6.46 5.68 -7.87
C ILE A 112 -6.74 4.34 -8.54
N ASP A 113 -5.66 3.72 -9.01
CA ASP A 113 -5.72 2.40 -9.60
C ASP A 113 -5.11 1.38 -8.65
N ILE A 114 -5.81 0.27 -8.45
CA ILE A 114 -5.35 -0.87 -7.65
C ILE A 114 -5.10 -2.04 -8.60
N ILE A 115 -3.87 -2.48 -8.64
CA ILE A 115 -3.39 -3.55 -9.50
C ILE A 115 -2.96 -4.71 -8.60
N PRO A 116 -3.82 -5.73 -8.37
CA PRO A 116 -3.45 -6.89 -7.56
C PRO A 116 -2.37 -7.72 -8.26
N VAL A 117 -1.40 -8.19 -7.48
CA VAL A 117 -0.36 -9.11 -7.93
C VAL A 117 -0.62 -10.46 -7.26
N SER A 118 -0.80 -11.52 -8.05
CA SER A 118 -1.01 -12.85 -7.48
C SER A 118 0.23 -13.28 -6.70
N ARG A 119 0.04 -13.75 -5.46
CA ARG A 119 1.12 -14.31 -4.64
C ARG A 119 1.83 -15.50 -5.30
N GLU A 120 1.15 -16.16 -6.22
CA GLU A 120 1.61 -17.34 -6.96
C GLU A 120 2.34 -16.99 -8.26
N THR A 121 2.49 -15.69 -8.57
CA THR A 121 3.22 -15.25 -9.77
C THR A 121 4.66 -15.75 -9.73
N LEU A 122 5.06 -16.48 -10.77
CA LEU A 122 6.43 -16.97 -10.92
C LEU A 122 7.32 -15.84 -11.47
N THR A 123 8.37 -15.54 -10.74
CA THR A 123 9.36 -14.52 -11.12
C THR A 123 10.74 -14.89 -10.59
N ASP A 124 11.75 -14.15 -11.01
CA ASP A 124 13.10 -14.31 -10.46
C ASP A 124 13.19 -13.68 -9.07
N VAL A 125 13.38 -14.52 -8.06
CA VAL A 125 13.51 -14.17 -6.65
C VAL A 125 14.97 -14.23 -6.23
N ASN A 126 15.46 -13.22 -5.52
CA ASN A 126 16.80 -13.24 -4.94
C ASN A 126 16.85 -14.21 -3.77
N ILE A 127 17.77 -15.16 -3.84
CA ILE A 127 18.02 -16.14 -2.80
C ILE A 127 19.29 -15.76 -2.03
N TYR A 128 19.24 -15.91 -0.72
CA TYR A 128 20.36 -15.66 0.17
C TYR A 128 20.60 -16.88 1.06
N ALA A 129 21.86 -17.24 1.23
CA ALA A 129 22.27 -18.26 2.19
C ALA A 129 22.03 -17.79 3.64
N ASP A 130 22.01 -18.70 4.61
CA ASP A 130 21.88 -18.38 6.04
C ASP A 130 22.97 -17.40 6.53
N SER A 131 24.12 -17.39 5.89
CA SER A 131 25.22 -16.42 6.12
C SER A 131 24.93 -15.00 5.65
N GLY A 132 23.84 -14.80 4.88
CA GLY A 132 23.52 -13.53 4.23
C GLY A 132 24.19 -13.31 2.87
N ASN A 133 24.98 -14.26 2.40
CA ASN A 133 25.60 -14.18 1.09
C ASN A 133 24.54 -14.35 -0.02
N PHE A 134 24.61 -13.50 -1.04
CA PHE A 134 23.75 -13.63 -2.21
C PHE A 134 24.06 -14.94 -2.96
N GLY A 135 23.04 -15.80 -3.06
CA GLY A 135 23.13 -17.12 -3.70
C GLY A 135 22.68 -17.14 -5.16
N GLY A 136 22.28 -15.98 -5.71
CA GLY A 136 21.74 -15.87 -7.06
C GLY A 136 20.25 -15.60 -7.10
N THR A 137 19.64 -15.83 -8.26
CA THR A 137 18.20 -15.74 -8.46
C THR A 137 17.63 -17.09 -8.85
N GLN A 138 16.43 -17.39 -8.34
CA GLN A 138 15.69 -18.60 -8.71
C GLN A 138 14.27 -18.21 -9.13
N LYS A 139 13.68 -19.00 -10.03
CA LYS A 139 12.30 -18.82 -10.46
C LYS A 139 11.37 -19.43 -9.42
N GLU A 140 10.76 -18.56 -8.62
CA GLU A 140 9.95 -18.93 -7.47
C GLU A 140 8.63 -18.15 -7.46
N GLN A 141 7.70 -18.56 -6.61
CA GLN A 141 6.51 -17.78 -6.33
C GLN A 141 6.91 -16.44 -5.68
N ILE A 142 6.33 -15.34 -6.14
CA ILE A 142 6.68 -13.99 -5.68
C ILE A 142 6.51 -13.80 -4.18
N CYS A 143 5.55 -14.51 -3.55
CA CYS A 143 5.33 -14.44 -2.11
C CYS A 143 6.55 -14.90 -1.28
N LEU A 144 7.36 -15.80 -1.82
CA LEU A 144 8.56 -16.33 -1.13
C LEU A 144 9.69 -15.31 -1.05
N SER A 145 9.67 -14.27 -1.90
CA SER A 145 10.70 -13.23 -1.91
C SER A 145 10.85 -12.51 -0.57
N TYR A 146 9.77 -12.41 0.22
CA TYR A 146 9.81 -11.81 1.55
C TYR A 146 10.66 -12.60 2.54
N ALA A 147 10.67 -13.92 2.41
CA ALA A 147 11.43 -14.80 3.31
C ALA A 147 12.93 -14.54 3.30
N TYR A 148 13.48 -14.05 2.19
CA TYR A 148 14.91 -13.92 1.97
C TYR A 148 15.52 -12.57 2.42
N GLY A 149 14.89 -11.85 3.31
CA GLY A 149 15.49 -10.69 3.98
C GLY A 149 15.97 -11.04 5.39
N ASN A 150 16.74 -10.16 6.02
CA ASN A 150 17.16 -10.25 7.42
C ASN A 150 16.64 -9.10 8.28
N SER A 151 15.82 -8.26 7.71
CA SER A 151 15.11 -7.16 8.39
C SER A 151 13.80 -6.88 7.65
N PRO A 152 12.81 -6.23 8.26
CA PRO A 152 11.59 -5.83 7.57
C PRO A 152 11.87 -5.03 6.29
N GLU A 153 12.93 -4.20 6.30
CA GLU A 153 13.40 -3.44 5.14
C GLU A 153 13.84 -4.34 4.01
N SER A 154 14.85 -5.18 4.26
CA SER A 154 15.41 -6.07 3.23
C SER A 154 14.39 -7.09 2.71
N CYS A 155 13.49 -7.59 3.57
CA CYS A 155 12.36 -8.42 3.15
C CYS A 155 11.45 -7.68 2.17
N SER A 156 11.05 -6.45 2.51
CA SER A 156 10.18 -5.62 1.68
C SER A 156 10.83 -5.22 0.36
N GLU A 157 12.13 -4.89 0.38
CA GLU A 157 12.90 -4.59 -0.83
C GLU A 157 13.04 -5.80 -1.77
N ASN A 158 13.18 -7.01 -1.24
CA ASN A 158 13.21 -8.21 -2.05
C ASN A 158 11.88 -8.43 -2.78
N VAL A 159 10.76 -8.22 -2.08
CA VAL A 159 9.43 -8.26 -2.72
C VAL A 159 9.32 -7.19 -3.80
N LEU A 160 9.73 -5.95 -3.49
CA LEU A 160 9.70 -4.85 -4.45
C LEU A 160 10.49 -5.17 -5.73
N ARG A 161 11.71 -5.74 -5.59
CA ARG A 161 12.52 -6.18 -6.74
C ARG A 161 11.83 -7.27 -7.55
N SER A 162 11.23 -8.24 -6.88
CA SER A 162 10.51 -9.35 -7.52
C SER A 162 9.27 -8.86 -8.26
N VAL A 163 8.50 -7.92 -7.67
CA VAL A 163 7.35 -7.29 -8.34
C VAL A 163 7.79 -6.49 -9.57
N LYS A 164 8.86 -5.71 -9.46
CA LYS A 164 9.40 -4.96 -10.61
C LYS A 164 9.78 -5.89 -11.77
N ARG A 165 10.44 -7.01 -11.47
CA ARG A 165 10.80 -8.02 -12.50
C ARG A 165 9.56 -8.62 -13.16
N ALA A 166 8.56 -9.01 -12.36
CA ALA A 166 7.31 -9.55 -12.87
C ALA A 166 6.51 -8.56 -13.73
N MET A 167 6.67 -7.25 -13.46
CA MET A 167 5.95 -6.16 -14.11
C MET A 167 6.82 -5.38 -15.10
N TYR A 168 7.77 -6.05 -15.75
CA TYR A 168 8.61 -5.46 -16.82
C TYR A 168 9.33 -4.17 -16.42
N GLY A 169 9.79 -4.06 -15.17
CA GLY A 169 10.55 -2.91 -14.69
C GLY A 169 9.72 -1.67 -14.36
N ILE A 170 8.40 -1.82 -14.15
CA ILE A 170 7.52 -0.70 -13.76
C ILE A 170 8.14 0.11 -12.62
N ASN A 171 8.01 1.44 -12.71
CA ASN A 171 8.54 2.34 -11.69
C ASN A 171 7.70 2.31 -10.42
N ILE A 172 8.14 1.52 -9.44
CA ILE A 172 7.61 1.48 -8.08
C ILE A 172 8.77 1.79 -7.14
N SER A 173 8.76 2.94 -6.50
CA SER A 173 9.84 3.38 -5.63
C SER A 173 9.52 3.26 -4.14
N SER A 174 8.26 3.09 -3.82
CA SER A 174 7.75 3.11 -2.46
C SER A 174 7.00 1.83 -2.14
N TYR A 175 7.08 1.42 -0.86
CA TYR A 175 6.33 0.27 -0.37
C TYR A 175 5.77 0.51 1.03
N VAL A 176 4.73 -0.23 1.35
CA VAL A 176 4.13 -0.33 2.69
C VAL A 176 3.91 -1.81 2.98
N THR A 177 4.62 -2.32 3.97
CA THR A 177 4.45 -3.69 4.48
C THR A 177 3.67 -3.64 5.77
N VAL A 178 2.62 -4.44 5.88
CA VAL A 178 1.74 -4.51 7.04
C VAL A 178 1.56 -5.95 7.51
N ASP A 179 1.44 -6.13 8.81
CA ASP A 179 0.98 -7.38 9.40
C ASP A 179 -0.56 -7.38 9.63
N LEU A 180 -1.09 -8.52 10.03
CA LEU A 180 -2.52 -8.63 10.33
C LEU A 180 -2.95 -7.73 11.50
N LYS A 181 -2.08 -7.51 12.49
CA LYS A 181 -2.36 -6.61 13.61
C LYS A 181 -2.51 -5.17 13.18
N CYS A 182 -1.80 -4.75 12.14
CA CYS A 182 -1.97 -3.41 11.56
C CYS A 182 -3.41 -3.21 11.09
N ILE A 183 -3.97 -4.16 10.35
CA ILE A 183 -5.35 -4.10 9.86
C ILE A 183 -6.32 -4.04 11.04
N GLU A 184 -6.15 -4.91 12.04
CA GLU A 184 -6.96 -4.92 13.26
C GLU A 184 -6.96 -3.55 13.93
N LYS A 185 -5.78 -3.03 14.23
CA LYS A 185 -5.59 -1.77 14.97
C LYS A 185 -6.10 -0.55 14.21
N VAL A 186 -5.86 -0.49 12.92
CA VAL A 186 -6.32 0.64 12.10
C VAL A 186 -7.84 0.65 12.02
N VAL A 187 -8.48 -0.51 11.76
CA VAL A 187 -9.95 -0.62 11.71
C VAL A 187 -10.58 -0.23 13.04
N ASP A 188 -10.06 -0.73 14.15
CA ASP A 188 -10.59 -0.39 15.47
C ASP A 188 -10.43 1.09 15.81
N SER A 189 -9.32 1.70 15.42
CA SER A 189 -9.04 3.11 15.69
C SER A 189 -9.95 4.09 14.92
N ILE A 190 -10.51 3.68 13.77
CA ILE A 190 -11.52 4.44 13.04
C ILE A 190 -12.96 4.09 13.44
N GLY A 191 -13.11 3.26 14.46
CA GLY A 191 -14.41 2.85 15.00
C GLY A 191 -15.10 1.75 14.21
N GLY A 192 -14.34 0.95 13.44
CA GLY A 192 -14.86 -0.15 12.64
C GLY A 192 -15.35 0.28 11.26
N ILE A 193 -15.67 -0.71 10.42
CA ILE A 193 -16.11 -0.56 9.03
C ILE A 193 -17.52 -1.13 8.91
N GLU A 194 -18.44 -0.35 8.37
CA GLU A 194 -19.79 -0.80 8.07
C GLU A 194 -19.91 -1.14 6.58
N LEU A 195 -20.32 -2.37 6.27
CA LEU A 195 -20.52 -2.83 4.89
C LEU A 195 -21.65 -3.86 4.82
N VAL A 196 -22.13 -4.11 3.60
CA VAL A 196 -23.09 -5.18 3.28
C VAL A 196 -22.30 -6.31 2.63
N PRO A 197 -22.07 -7.44 3.34
CA PRO A 197 -21.24 -8.54 2.81
C PRO A 197 -21.77 -9.13 1.51
N ILE A 198 -20.86 -9.41 0.57
CA ILE A 198 -21.20 -9.99 -0.75
C ILE A 198 -21.42 -11.50 -0.69
N GLU A 199 -20.98 -12.15 0.39
CA GLU A 199 -21.22 -13.57 0.66
C GLU A 199 -21.34 -13.86 2.15
N THR A 200 -21.84 -15.04 2.50
CA THR A 200 -21.92 -15.51 3.88
C THR A 200 -20.63 -16.19 4.28
N ILE A 201 -20.03 -15.74 5.39
CA ILE A 201 -18.76 -16.26 5.90
C ILE A 201 -18.98 -16.77 7.31
N LYS A 202 -18.63 -18.03 7.53
CA LYS A 202 -18.53 -18.60 8.87
C LYS A 202 -17.16 -18.28 9.46
N THR A 203 -17.13 -17.57 10.58
CA THR A 203 -15.89 -17.21 11.24
C THR A 203 -15.74 -18.01 12.51
N GLU A 204 -14.57 -18.54 12.76
CA GLU A 204 -14.27 -19.28 13.98
C GLU A 204 -14.24 -18.32 15.18
N GLY A 205 -15.11 -18.54 16.17
CA GLY A 205 -15.19 -17.73 17.38
C GLY A 205 -15.77 -16.32 17.26
N LEU A 206 -16.06 -15.83 16.03
CA LEU A 206 -16.55 -14.46 15.79
C LEU A 206 -18.00 -14.40 15.28
N GLY A 207 -18.64 -15.56 15.11
CA GLY A 207 -19.99 -15.69 14.58
C GLY A 207 -20.03 -15.68 13.04
N THR A 208 -21.23 -15.67 12.49
CA THR A 208 -21.45 -15.70 11.03
C THR A 208 -21.68 -14.29 10.50
N ILE A 209 -20.98 -13.95 9.43
CA ILE A 209 -21.18 -12.74 8.65
C ILE A 209 -22.13 -13.12 7.50
N TYR A 210 -23.34 -12.56 7.48
CA TYR A 210 -24.37 -12.97 6.51
C TYR A 210 -24.36 -12.08 5.27
N LYS A 211 -24.40 -12.68 4.09
CA LYS A 211 -24.59 -11.99 2.81
C LYS A 211 -25.82 -11.07 2.86
N GLY A 212 -25.68 -9.85 2.34
CA GLY A 212 -26.77 -8.91 2.17
C GLY A 212 -27.27 -8.22 3.45
N LYS A 213 -26.72 -8.56 4.63
CA LYS A 213 -27.08 -7.92 5.89
C LYS A 213 -26.01 -6.94 6.32
N SER A 214 -26.34 -5.64 6.45
CA SER A 214 -25.38 -4.64 6.94
C SER A 214 -24.80 -5.08 8.27
N ILE A 215 -23.48 -4.99 8.38
CA ILE A 215 -22.72 -5.34 9.57
C ILE A 215 -21.59 -4.34 9.80
N LYS A 216 -21.37 -4.01 11.08
CA LYS A 216 -20.17 -3.29 11.49
C LYS A 216 -19.09 -4.28 11.87
N LEU A 217 -18.02 -4.30 11.07
CA LEU A 217 -16.84 -5.12 11.31
C LEU A 217 -15.86 -4.36 12.21
N ASN A 218 -15.45 -4.97 13.30
CA ASN A 218 -14.26 -4.56 14.05
C ASN A 218 -13.00 -5.13 13.37
N GLY A 219 -11.82 -4.84 13.91
CA GLY A 219 -10.57 -5.29 13.31
C GLY A 219 -10.51 -6.80 13.09
N LYS A 220 -10.84 -7.61 14.09
CA LYS A 220 -10.82 -9.08 13.98
C LYS A 220 -11.80 -9.63 12.94
N LYS A 221 -13.04 -9.11 12.93
CA LYS A 221 -14.03 -9.50 11.90
C LYS A 221 -13.62 -9.05 10.51
N SER A 222 -12.92 -7.93 10.40
CA SER A 222 -12.36 -7.43 9.13
C SER A 222 -11.33 -8.39 8.57
N ILE A 223 -10.39 -8.85 9.41
CA ILE A 223 -9.40 -9.85 9.02
C ILE A 223 -10.09 -11.15 8.55
N ALA A 224 -11.03 -11.66 9.35
CA ALA A 224 -11.78 -12.86 8.97
C ALA A 224 -12.53 -12.68 7.63
N TYR A 225 -13.09 -11.48 7.39
CA TYR A 225 -13.78 -11.17 6.14
C TYR A 225 -12.87 -11.20 4.92
N ILE A 226 -11.67 -10.62 5.00
CA ILE A 226 -10.74 -10.53 3.86
C ILE A 226 -9.87 -11.77 3.66
N GLN A 227 -9.70 -12.61 4.68
CA GLN A 227 -8.88 -13.83 4.62
C GLN A 227 -9.68 -15.10 4.33
N SER A 228 -10.98 -15.15 4.65
CA SER A 228 -11.80 -16.36 4.50
C SER A 228 -11.63 -16.98 3.10
N ARG A 229 -11.48 -18.29 3.07
CA ARG A 229 -11.40 -19.11 1.85
C ARG A 229 -12.31 -20.31 2.02
N ASP A 230 -12.98 -20.68 0.95
CA ASP A 230 -13.57 -21.99 0.76
C ASP A 230 -12.59 -22.84 -0.06
N ASP A 231 -12.77 -24.16 -0.06
CA ASP A 231 -11.88 -25.10 -0.76
C ASP A 231 -12.29 -25.32 -2.22
N ASP A 232 -12.82 -24.30 -2.91
CA ASP A 232 -13.23 -24.41 -4.30
C ASP A 232 -12.40 -23.53 -5.26
N ILE A 233 -12.54 -23.82 -6.57
CA ILE A 233 -11.75 -23.16 -7.64
C ILE A 233 -11.99 -21.64 -7.68
N GLU A 234 -13.18 -21.15 -7.29
CA GLU A 234 -13.54 -19.74 -7.33
C GLU A 234 -13.20 -19.00 -6.03
N ALA A 235 -12.75 -19.70 -5.01
CA ALA A 235 -12.47 -19.15 -3.67
C ALA A 235 -11.52 -17.95 -3.73
N ASN A 236 -10.50 -18.01 -4.59
CA ASN A 236 -9.53 -16.90 -4.75
C ASN A 236 -10.19 -15.66 -5.38
N SER A 237 -11.04 -15.84 -6.40
CA SER A 237 -11.77 -14.74 -7.04
C SER A 237 -12.73 -14.08 -6.06
N ARG A 238 -13.49 -14.85 -5.30
CA ARG A 238 -14.42 -14.33 -4.28
C ARG A 238 -13.67 -13.59 -3.17
N ARG A 239 -12.52 -14.12 -2.73
CA ARG A 239 -11.66 -13.41 -1.77
C ARG A 239 -11.20 -12.04 -2.30
N MET A 240 -10.78 -11.97 -3.56
CA MET A 240 -10.39 -10.70 -4.19
C MET A 240 -11.54 -9.69 -4.23
N GLU A 241 -12.76 -10.13 -4.53
CA GLU A 241 -13.94 -9.24 -4.51
C GLU A 241 -14.25 -8.73 -3.09
N ARG A 242 -14.10 -9.56 -2.05
CA ARG A 242 -14.24 -9.12 -0.65
C ARG A 242 -13.16 -8.11 -0.28
N GLN A 243 -11.91 -8.36 -0.66
CA GLN A 243 -10.79 -7.44 -0.42
C GLN A 243 -11.02 -6.09 -1.12
N LYS A 244 -11.54 -6.11 -2.35
CA LYS A 244 -11.93 -4.90 -3.09
C LYS A 244 -13.02 -4.12 -2.35
N GLN A 245 -14.11 -4.78 -1.95
CA GLN A 245 -15.19 -4.17 -1.19
C GLN A 245 -14.66 -3.55 0.11
N PHE A 246 -13.89 -4.33 0.87
CA PHE A 246 -13.29 -3.89 2.13
C PHE A 246 -12.41 -2.65 1.92
N LEU A 247 -11.48 -2.69 0.97
CA LEU A 247 -10.54 -1.60 0.70
C LEU A 247 -11.27 -0.31 0.32
N THR A 248 -12.32 -0.40 -0.49
CA THR A 248 -13.14 0.76 -0.89
C THR A 248 -13.81 1.41 0.31
N VAL A 249 -14.48 0.63 1.15
CA VAL A 249 -15.17 1.14 2.35
C VAL A 249 -14.19 1.66 3.39
N PHE A 250 -13.08 0.94 3.60
CA PHE A 250 -12.00 1.32 4.50
C PHE A 250 -11.39 2.67 4.13
N ALA A 251 -11.01 2.85 2.86
CA ALA A 251 -10.39 4.08 2.38
C ALA A 251 -11.33 5.29 2.53
N SER A 252 -12.61 5.11 2.19
CA SER A 252 -13.63 6.14 2.39
C SER A 252 -13.78 6.50 3.88
N LYS A 253 -13.88 5.51 4.76
CA LYS A 253 -14.01 5.72 6.21
C LYS A 253 -12.78 6.40 6.81
N LEU A 254 -11.57 5.95 6.43
CA LEU A 254 -10.31 6.52 6.88
C LEU A 254 -10.18 7.97 6.42
N GLY A 255 -10.46 8.24 5.13
CA GLY A 255 -10.43 9.58 4.56
C GLY A 255 -11.37 10.54 5.29
N ASN A 256 -12.63 10.14 5.51
CA ASN A 256 -13.61 10.96 6.26
C ASN A 256 -13.17 11.18 7.72
N THR A 257 -12.50 10.20 8.33
CA THR A 257 -11.98 10.32 9.70
C THR A 257 -10.86 11.35 9.78
N ILE A 258 -9.96 11.38 8.78
CA ILE A 258 -8.86 12.35 8.70
C ILE A 258 -9.37 13.74 8.34
N LEU A 259 -10.32 13.85 7.39
CA LEU A 259 -10.98 15.12 7.04
C LEU A 259 -11.68 15.76 8.23
N GLY A 260 -12.41 14.97 9.00
CA GLY A 260 -13.09 15.43 10.21
C GLY A 260 -12.14 15.86 11.34
N ASN A 261 -10.94 15.31 11.38
CA ASN A 261 -9.89 15.66 12.35
C ASN A 261 -8.48 15.37 11.80
N PRO A 262 -7.85 16.35 11.11
CA PRO A 262 -6.53 16.18 10.52
C PRO A 262 -5.41 15.78 11.51
N ALA A 263 -5.53 16.15 12.80
CA ALA A 263 -4.57 15.75 13.82
C ALA A 263 -4.51 14.23 14.03
N LYS A 264 -5.56 13.51 13.65
CA LYS A 264 -5.56 12.04 13.65
C LYS A 264 -4.53 11.44 12.70
N LEU A 265 -4.16 12.11 11.60
CA LEU A 265 -3.13 11.60 10.69
C LEU A 265 -1.81 11.35 11.41
N THR A 266 -1.32 12.33 12.18
CA THR A 266 -0.08 12.19 12.95
C THR A 266 -0.21 11.09 14.02
N SER A 267 -1.36 11.02 14.68
CA SER A 267 -1.64 9.98 15.68
C SER A 267 -1.65 8.59 15.04
N PHE A 268 -2.30 8.41 13.89
CA PHE A 268 -2.27 7.17 13.12
C PHE A 268 -0.85 6.77 12.72
N TYR A 269 -0.11 7.70 12.10
CA TYR A 269 1.25 7.47 11.67
C TYR A 269 2.14 6.96 12.80
N ASN A 270 2.07 7.59 13.98
CA ASN A 270 2.89 7.22 15.13
C ASN A 270 2.43 5.93 15.82
N ASN A 271 1.12 5.75 16.00
CA ASN A 271 0.58 4.60 16.75
C ASN A 271 0.64 3.30 15.95
N MET A 272 0.67 3.38 14.62
CA MET A 272 0.75 2.21 13.76
C MET A 272 2.18 1.74 13.47
N LYS A 273 3.21 2.55 13.79
CA LYS A 273 4.63 2.21 13.55
C LYS A 273 5.05 0.78 13.93
N PRO A 274 4.58 0.18 15.02
CA PRO A 274 4.97 -1.20 15.37
C PRO A 274 4.42 -2.26 14.41
N TYR A 275 3.40 -1.95 13.62
CA TYR A 275 2.63 -2.88 12.81
C TYR A 275 2.84 -2.72 11.30
N TYR A 276 3.61 -1.72 10.88
CA TYR A 276 3.96 -1.54 9.48
C TYR A 276 5.45 -1.20 9.32
N TYR A 277 5.96 -1.45 8.12
CA TYR A 277 7.25 -0.99 7.67
C TYR A 277 7.12 -0.31 6.31
N THR A 278 7.79 0.82 6.11
CA THR A 278 7.70 1.59 4.86
C THR A 278 8.94 2.45 4.66
N ASN A 279 9.30 2.69 3.41
CA ASN A 279 10.28 3.71 3.03
C ASN A 279 9.65 5.09 2.76
N ILE A 280 8.34 5.23 3.01
CA ILE A 280 7.61 6.50 2.86
C ILE A 280 7.74 7.31 4.16
N ASP A 281 8.27 8.51 4.09
CA ASP A 281 8.35 9.39 5.25
C ASP A 281 7.09 10.27 5.42
N PHE A 282 7.04 10.98 6.55
CA PHE A 282 5.88 11.80 6.90
C PHE A 282 5.60 12.91 5.88
N SER A 283 6.62 13.47 5.22
CA SER A 283 6.42 14.49 4.18
C SER A 283 5.74 13.90 2.94
N GLN A 284 6.12 12.69 2.55
CA GLN A 284 5.49 11.94 1.45
C GLN A 284 4.05 11.54 1.81
N VAL A 285 3.81 11.08 3.05
CA VAL A 285 2.46 10.82 3.56
C VAL A 285 1.60 12.08 3.48
N THR A 286 2.12 13.22 3.92
CA THR A 286 1.41 14.51 3.84
C THR A 286 1.03 14.85 2.39
N TYR A 287 1.95 14.66 1.44
CA TYR A 287 1.70 14.90 0.03
C TYR A 287 0.62 13.97 -0.55
N ILE A 288 0.71 12.65 -0.27
CA ILE A 288 -0.28 11.66 -0.69
C ILE A 288 -1.66 12.03 -0.13
N VAL A 289 -1.76 12.22 1.19
CA VAL A 289 -3.03 12.51 1.86
C VAL A 289 -3.63 13.82 1.37
N SER A 290 -2.83 14.86 1.15
CA SER A 290 -3.31 16.13 0.61
C SER A 290 -3.92 16.00 -0.78
N ASN A 291 -3.28 15.20 -1.66
CA ASN A 291 -3.81 14.93 -3.00
C ASN A 291 -5.04 14.03 -2.95
N PHE A 292 -5.04 13.06 -2.04
CA PHE A 292 -6.15 12.13 -1.82
C PHE A 292 -7.39 12.84 -1.29
N LEU A 293 -7.22 13.74 -0.30
CA LEU A 293 -8.30 14.50 0.31
C LEU A 293 -8.85 15.60 -0.62
N ALA A 294 -8.05 16.11 -1.55
CA ALA A 294 -8.49 17.05 -2.56
C ALA A 294 -9.38 16.41 -3.65
N GLY A 295 -9.36 15.07 -3.78
CA GLY A 295 -10.24 14.29 -4.63
C GLY A 295 -11.46 13.77 -3.86
N ASN A 296 -12.50 13.35 -4.56
CA ASN A 296 -13.66 12.68 -3.96
C ASN A 296 -13.29 11.22 -3.62
N ILE A 297 -12.85 10.96 -2.40
CA ILE A 297 -12.27 9.69 -1.92
C ILE A 297 -13.17 8.46 -2.13
N GLY A 298 -14.45 8.63 -2.28
CA GLY A 298 -15.40 7.51 -2.35
C GLY A 298 -15.59 6.89 -3.74
N ASN A 299 -15.23 7.58 -4.82
CA ASN A 299 -15.63 7.20 -6.19
C ASN A 299 -14.45 6.96 -7.15
N SER A 300 -13.21 6.96 -6.67
CA SER A 300 -12.02 7.04 -7.53
C SER A 300 -11.14 5.79 -7.54
N PHE A 301 -11.61 4.65 -6.98
CA PHE A 301 -10.83 3.42 -7.02
C PHE A 301 -11.17 2.59 -8.26
N ASN A 302 -10.18 2.44 -9.14
CA ASN A 302 -10.25 1.51 -10.27
C ASN A 302 -9.50 0.24 -9.91
N PHE A 303 -10.16 -0.90 -10.03
CA PHE A 303 -9.51 -2.19 -9.79
C PHE A 303 -9.22 -2.87 -11.11
N HIS A 304 -7.95 -3.18 -11.34
CA HIS A 304 -7.49 -3.85 -12.54
C HIS A 304 -7.31 -5.34 -12.29
N LYS A 305 -7.49 -6.14 -13.33
CA LYS A 305 -7.17 -7.56 -13.33
C LYS A 305 -5.96 -7.78 -14.20
N ILE A 306 -4.94 -8.44 -13.65
CA ILE A 306 -3.82 -8.91 -14.45
C ILE A 306 -4.19 -10.29 -14.97
N GLU A 307 -4.14 -10.47 -16.28
CA GLU A 307 -4.29 -11.76 -16.92
C GLU A 307 -2.96 -12.51 -16.88
N GLY A 308 -3.03 -13.82 -16.59
CA GLY A 308 -1.87 -14.69 -16.55
C GLY A 308 -2.25 -16.11 -16.96
N THR A 309 -1.27 -16.89 -17.32
CA THR A 309 -1.43 -18.32 -17.61
C THR A 309 -1.13 -19.15 -16.37
N LEU A 310 -2.03 -20.05 -16.01
CA LEU A 310 -1.77 -21.01 -14.95
C LEU A 310 -0.79 -22.07 -15.46
N GLN A 311 0.33 -22.22 -14.75
CA GLN A 311 1.27 -23.32 -14.95
C GLN A 311 1.07 -24.33 -13.83
N LYS A 312 0.95 -25.62 -14.18
CA LYS A 312 0.93 -26.69 -13.18
C LYS A 312 2.35 -26.84 -12.66
N GLY A 313 2.57 -26.50 -11.39
CA GLY A 313 3.85 -26.74 -10.73
C GLY A 313 4.14 -28.23 -10.64
N GLU A 314 5.39 -28.63 -10.77
CA GLU A 314 5.83 -29.96 -10.35
C GLU A 314 5.62 -30.07 -8.84
N LYS A 315 4.93 -31.09 -8.38
CA LYS A 315 4.88 -31.43 -6.95
C LYS A 315 6.29 -31.79 -6.54
N TRP A 316 6.90 -31.01 -5.64
CA TRP A 316 8.06 -31.47 -4.90
C TRP A 316 7.59 -32.67 -4.08
N ILE A 317 8.08 -33.85 -4.44
CA ILE A 317 7.90 -35.06 -3.62
C ILE A 317 9.01 -34.97 -2.59
N GLU A 318 8.63 -34.90 -1.30
CA GLU A 318 9.54 -35.05 -0.18
C GLU A 318 10.20 -36.43 -0.20
#